data_20b5c0a67a7aacd012601602c9b446d9
#
_entry.id   20b5c0a67a7aacd012601602c9b446d9
#
_cell.length_a   1.000
_cell.length_b   1.000
_cell.length_c   1.000
_cell.angle_alpha   90.00
_cell.angle_beta   90.00
_cell.angle_gamma   90.00
#
_symmetry.space_group_name_H-M   'P 1'
#
loop_
_entity.id
_entity.type
_entity.pdbx_description
1 polymer ?
#
loop_
_entity_poly.entity_id
_entity_poly.type
_entity_poly.pdbx_seq_one_letter_code
_entity_poly.pdbx_strand_id
1 'polypeptide(L)'
;LFGAFEVVCADGVMNVVMEDQFQTPCETSTYLGDVVILVYAERHGAEDSLHLGRKLHLHFHPTADEVSSDAWSKQPVRGIVNWPAGVALPDVRVIPVASLTEVPRALKPVARARMRKDSPVVPIWLDFDGSLERMFGIITGEPNVVVLDTAGQVHSVLSGKLDEQEFQQFVTRVEQIRSASRDDLRVVTRPQETILR
;
A
#
# COMPACT_ATOMS: atom_id res chain seq x y z
N LEU A 1 -2.08 21.10 -14.51
CA LEU A 1 -3.39 20.65 -14.05
C LEU A 1 -3.13 19.88 -12.78
N PHE A 2 -3.57 20.41 -11.65
CA PHE A 2 -3.42 19.79 -10.34
C PHE A 2 -4.17 18.45 -10.33
N GLY A 3 -3.45 17.34 -10.09
CA GLY A 3 -4.07 16.08 -9.77
C GLY A 3 -4.90 16.27 -8.51
N ALA A 4 -6.21 16.11 -8.61
CA ALA A 4 -7.10 16.25 -7.47
C ALA A 4 -6.79 15.12 -6.49
N PHE A 5 -6.35 15.47 -5.29
CA PHE A 5 -6.36 14.58 -4.13
C PHE A 5 -7.84 14.34 -3.79
N GLU A 6 -8.41 13.31 -4.34
CA GLU A 6 -9.76 12.92 -3.97
C GLU A 6 -9.67 12.10 -2.68
N VAL A 7 -10.02 12.73 -1.56
CA VAL A 7 -10.17 12.04 -0.28
C VAL A 7 -11.50 11.32 -0.33
N VAL A 8 -11.47 10.03 -0.65
CA VAL A 8 -12.64 9.17 -0.54
C VAL A 8 -12.66 8.62 0.88
N CYS A 9 -13.35 9.27 1.79
CA CYS A 9 -13.70 8.67 3.07
C CYS A 9 -14.82 7.65 2.84
N ALA A 10 -14.45 6.39 2.63
CA ALA A 10 -15.41 5.30 2.76
C ALA A 10 -15.53 4.99 4.26
N ASP A 11 -16.71 5.20 4.83
CA ASP A 11 -17.01 4.78 6.20
C ASP A 11 -16.93 3.26 6.30
N GLY A 12 -15.83 2.74 6.82
CA GLY A 12 -15.66 1.31 7.08
C GLY A 12 -14.24 0.78 6.79
N VAL A 13 -13.90 -0.30 7.48
CA VAL A 13 -12.65 -1.05 7.24
C VAL A 13 -12.74 -1.71 5.86
N MET A 14 -11.79 -1.40 5.00
CA MET A 14 -11.68 -1.98 3.66
C MET A 14 -10.84 -3.25 3.72
N ASN A 15 -11.38 -4.36 3.24
CA ASN A 15 -10.61 -5.57 3.05
C ASN A 15 -10.53 -5.93 1.57
N VAL A 16 -9.38 -5.70 0.96
CA VAL A 16 -9.07 -6.13 -0.41
C VAL A 16 -8.51 -7.54 -0.35
N VAL A 17 -9.17 -8.48 -1.02
CA VAL A 17 -8.79 -9.90 -1.07
C VAL A 17 -8.42 -10.28 -2.50
N MET A 18 -7.23 -10.82 -2.69
CA MET A 18 -6.70 -11.27 -3.98
C MET A 18 -5.82 -12.50 -3.83
N GLU A 19 -5.25 -12.97 -4.91
CA GLU A 19 -4.18 -13.95 -4.93
C GLU A 19 -2.94 -13.32 -5.58
N ASP A 20 -1.76 -13.72 -5.12
CA ASP A 20 -0.51 -13.35 -5.79
C ASP A 20 -0.18 -14.29 -6.97
N GLN A 21 0.96 -14.06 -7.63
CA GLN A 21 1.44 -14.90 -8.73
C GLN A 21 1.78 -16.33 -8.30
N PHE A 22 1.96 -16.57 -6.99
CA PHE A 22 2.23 -17.90 -6.43
C PHE A 22 0.95 -18.62 -6.00
N GLN A 23 -0.22 -18.00 -6.19
CA GLN A 23 -1.54 -18.48 -5.75
C GLN A 23 -1.70 -18.45 -4.22
N THR A 24 -0.93 -17.60 -3.54
CA THR A 24 -1.11 -17.36 -2.12
C THR A 24 -2.26 -16.38 -1.93
N PRO A 25 -3.26 -16.71 -1.12
CA PRO A 25 -4.30 -15.74 -0.74
C PRO A 25 -3.68 -14.56 0.00
N CYS A 26 -4.07 -13.36 -0.38
CA CYS A 26 -3.59 -12.11 0.17
C CYS A 26 -4.77 -11.22 0.52
N GLU A 27 -4.70 -10.55 1.68
CA GLU A 27 -5.75 -9.64 2.11
C GLU A 27 -5.18 -8.47 2.91
N THR A 28 -5.77 -7.28 2.75
CA THR A 28 -5.30 -6.07 3.43
C THR A 28 -5.58 -6.10 4.93
N SER A 29 -6.56 -6.87 5.39
CA SER A 29 -6.85 -7.06 6.81
C SER A 29 -5.68 -7.66 7.62
N THR A 30 -4.75 -8.36 6.97
CA THR A 30 -3.54 -8.89 7.62
C THR A 30 -2.54 -7.80 8.01
N TYR A 31 -2.71 -6.58 7.49
CA TYR A 31 -1.84 -5.44 7.74
C TYR A 31 -2.48 -4.37 8.63
N LEU A 32 -3.54 -4.70 9.37
CA LEU A 32 -4.12 -3.77 10.35
C LEU A 32 -3.05 -3.37 11.36
N GLY A 33 -2.94 -2.08 11.61
CA GLY A 33 -1.86 -1.46 12.39
C GLY A 33 -0.73 -0.88 11.54
N ASP A 34 -0.62 -1.26 10.26
CA ASP A 34 0.31 -0.70 9.28
C ASP A 34 -0.43 0.20 8.28
N VAL A 35 0.29 1.09 7.61
CA VAL A 35 -0.23 1.82 6.44
C VAL A 35 -0.01 0.97 5.20
N VAL A 36 -1.07 0.73 4.42
CA VAL A 36 -0.99 -0.04 3.17
C VAL A 36 -1.07 0.89 1.97
N ILE A 37 -0.13 0.76 1.05
CA ILE A 37 -0.08 1.48 -0.22
C ILE A 37 -0.21 0.45 -1.33
N LEU A 38 -1.38 0.35 -1.96
CA LEU A 38 -1.58 -0.47 -3.14
C LEU A 38 -1.14 0.34 -4.36
N VAL A 39 -0.13 -0.14 -5.09
CA VAL A 39 0.33 0.48 -6.34
C VAL A 39 -0.21 -0.35 -7.49
N TYR A 40 -1.27 0.16 -8.09
CA TYR A 40 -2.04 -0.53 -9.12
C TYR A 40 -1.55 -0.15 -10.51
N ALA A 41 -1.28 -1.15 -11.32
CA ALA A 41 -0.81 -1.00 -12.69
C ALA A 41 -1.56 -1.89 -13.65
N GLU A 42 -1.90 -1.32 -14.79
CA GLU A 42 -2.20 -2.03 -16.01
C GLU A 42 -0.94 -2.19 -16.86
N ARG A 43 -1.06 -2.95 -17.94
CA ARG A 43 0.05 -3.20 -18.86
C ARG A 43 0.75 -1.92 -19.36
N HIS A 44 -0.02 -0.88 -19.68
CA HIS A 44 0.51 0.36 -20.27
C HIS A 44 1.17 1.28 -19.23
N GLY A 45 0.76 1.21 -17.95
CA GLY A 45 1.35 1.96 -16.84
C GLY A 45 2.31 1.16 -15.96
N ALA A 46 2.64 -0.08 -16.34
CA ALA A 46 3.36 -1.01 -15.47
C ALA A 46 4.78 -0.54 -15.10
N GLU A 47 5.52 0.06 -16.03
CA GLU A 47 6.88 0.54 -15.78
C GLU A 47 6.89 1.73 -14.81
N ASP A 48 6.02 2.70 -15.01
CA ASP A 48 5.89 3.87 -14.14
C ASP A 48 5.44 3.46 -12.73
N SER A 49 4.49 2.52 -12.62
CA SER A 49 4.01 1.99 -11.34
C SER A 49 5.07 1.19 -10.62
N LEU A 50 5.86 0.39 -11.34
CA LEU A 50 7.00 -0.34 -10.76
C LEU A 50 8.04 0.64 -10.21
N HIS A 51 8.36 1.69 -10.97
CA HIS A 51 9.28 2.73 -10.54
C HIS A 51 8.77 3.46 -9.28
N LEU A 52 7.51 3.86 -9.29
CA LEU A 52 6.86 4.51 -8.14
C LEU A 52 6.86 3.60 -6.92
N GLY A 53 6.44 2.35 -7.07
CA GLY A 53 6.41 1.37 -5.98
C GLY A 53 7.79 1.14 -5.36
N ARG A 54 8.84 1.01 -6.21
CA ARG A 54 10.23 0.91 -5.74
C ARG A 54 10.67 2.17 -5.00
N LYS A 55 10.40 3.35 -5.54
CA LYS A 55 10.75 4.63 -4.93
C LYS A 55 10.08 4.80 -3.57
N LEU A 56 8.81 4.43 -3.45
CA LEU A 56 8.07 4.45 -2.19
C LEU A 56 8.67 3.47 -1.18
N HIS A 57 8.91 2.23 -1.59
CA HIS A 57 9.50 1.24 -0.69
C HIS A 57 10.85 1.69 -0.15
N LEU A 58 11.77 2.15 -1.00
CA LEU A 58 13.08 2.65 -0.59
C LEU A 58 13.00 3.91 0.29
N HIS A 59 11.99 4.76 0.10
CA HIS A 59 11.78 5.91 0.97
C HIS A 59 11.46 5.48 2.41
N PHE A 60 10.57 4.50 2.58
CA PHE A 60 10.15 4.04 3.91
C PHE A 60 11.09 2.97 4.50
N HIS A 61 11.81 2.23 3.68
CA HIS A 61 12.75 1.18 4.06
C HIS A 61 14.14 1.45 3.45
N PRO A 62 14.85 2.47 3.92
CA PRO A 62 16.07 2.95 3.25
C PRO A 62 17.19 1.90 3.18
N THR A 63 17.24 0.95 4.12
CA THR A 63 18.22 -0.14 4.11
C THR A 63 17.94 -1.20 3.04
N ALA A 64 16.77 -1.17 2.39
CA ALA A 64 16.42 -2.12 1.37
C ALA A 64 17.30 -2.02 0.11
N ASP A 65 17.88 -0.85 -0.18
CA ASP A 65 18.78 -0.68 -1.32
C ASP A 65 20.14 -1.38 -1.14
N GLU A 66 20.49 -1.75 0.10
CA GLU A 66 21.77 -2.36 0.46
C GLU A 66 21.73 -3.89 0.53
N VAL A 67 20.56 -4.50 0.33
CA VAL A 67 20.35 -5.94 0.51
C VAL A 67 19.87 -6.63 -0.77
N SER A 68 19.98 -7.97 -0.76
CA SER A 68 19.48 -8.79 -1.85
C SER A 68 17.94 -8.76 -1.95
N SER A 69 17.40 -9.09 -3.11
CA SER A 69 15.97 -9.03 -3.41
C SER A 69 15.09 -9.89 -2.48
N ASP A 70 15.61 -10.99 -1.95
CA ASP A 70 14.91 -11.88 -1.01
C ASP A 70 14.82 -11.31 0.41
N ALA A 71 15.70 -10.37 0.76
CA ALA A 71 15.69 -9.65 2.02
C ALA A 71 15.01 -8.27 1.93
N TRP A 72 14.70 -7.82 0.73
CA TRP A 72 14.24 -6.47 0.43
C TRP A 72 12.95 -6.09 1.17
N SER A 73 11.95 -6.95 1.12
CA SER A 73 10.64 -6.75 1.79
C SER A 73 10.67 -6.91 3.31
N LYS A 74 11.80 -7.36 3.87
CA LYS A 74 11.97 -7.62 5.31
C LYS A 74 12.72 -6.50 6.03
N GLN A 75 13.10 -5.44 5.31
CA GLN A 75 13.85 -4.35 5.88
C GLN A 75 13.00 -3.53 6.85
N PRO A 76 13.60 -3.01 7.93
CA PRO A 76 12.87 -2.23 8.90
C PRO A 76 12.37 -0.91 8.29
N VAL A 77 11.18 -0.53 8.66
CA VAL A 77 10.63 0.77 8.30
C VAL A 77 11.38 1.90 9.01
N ARG A 78 11.47 3.05 8.36
CA ARG A 78 12.02 4.28 8.95
C ARG A 78 11.30 4.62 10.26
N GLY A 79 12.10 4.97 11.29
CA GLY A 79 11.58 5.35 12.60
C GLY A 79 10.77 6.66 12.56
N ILE A 80 9.83 6.78 13.48
CA ILE A 80 9.08 8.03 13.73
C ILE A 80 9.69 8.73 14.94
N VAL A 81 9.97 10.03 14.82
CA VAL A 81 10.54 10.83 15.91
C VAL A 81 9.57 10.86 17.10
N ASN A 82 10.10 10.62 18.31
CA ASN A 82 9.34 10.58 19.56
C ASN A 82 8.27 9.47 19.61
N TRP A 83 8.45 8.36 18.89
CA TRP A 83 7.59 7.19 19.02
C TRP A 83 7.75 6.57 20.42
N PRO A 84 6.66 6.15 21.11
CA PRO A 84 6.74 5.59 22.45
C PRO A 84 7.58 4.30 22.48
N ALA A 85 8.47 4.20 23.47
CA ALA A 85 9.27 3.00 23.66
C ALA A 85 8.38 1.79 23.99
N GLY A 86 8.68 0.64 23.39
CA GLY A 86 7.94 -0.60 23.61
C GLY A 86 6.62 -0.73 22.83
N VAL A 87 6.25 0.29 22.07
CA VAL A 87 5.09 0.24 21.17
C VAL A 87 5.55 -0.13 19.76
N ALA A 88 4.87 -1.09 19.13
CA ALA A 88 5.17 -1.45 17.76
C ALA A 88 5.01 -0.23 16.83
N LEU A 89 6.02 -0.03 15.97
CA LEU A 89 6.02 1.04 14.99
C LEU A 89 5.16 0.61 13.79
N PRO A 90 4.15 1.40 13.36
CA PRO A 90 3.43 1.10 12.13
C PRO A 90 4.36 1.03 10.94
N ASP A 91 4.28 -0.04 10.17
CA ASP A 91 5.03 -0.20 8.93
C ASP A 91 4.32 0.48 7.76
N VAL A 92 4.99 0.58 6.61
CA VAL A 92 4.40 1.02 5.34
C VAL A 92 4.52 -0.11 4.34
N ARG A 93 3.39 -0.78 4.08
CA ARG A 93 3.32 -1.90 3.16
C ARG A 93 3.05 -1.42 1.74
N VAL A 94 4.09 -1.37 0.92
CA VAL A 94 3.97 -1.03 -0.50
C VAL A 94 3.72 -2.30 -1.28
N ILE A 95 2.50 -2.47 -1.78
CA ILE A 95 2.02 -3.71 -2.41
C ILE A 95 1.75 -3.45 -3.90
N PRO A 96 2.51 -4.07 -4.81
CA PRO A 96 2.22 -3.99 -6.23
C PRO A 96 0.99 -4.82 -6.58
N VAL A 97 0.08 -4.23 -7.34
CA VAL A 97 -1.12 -4.89 -7.87
C VAL A 97 -1.14 -4.79 -9.38
N ALA A 98 -1.20 -5.92 -10.06
CA ALA A 98 -1.29 -5.99 -11.52
C ALA A 98 -2.74 -6.21 -11.97
N SER A 99 -3.26 -5.30 -12.80
CA SER A 99 -4.49 -5.53 -13.53
C SER A 99 -4.29 -6.55 -14.64
N LEU A 100 -5.10 -7.58 -14.61
CA LEU A 100 -5.09 -8.66 -15.59
C LEU A 100 -6.50 -8.89 -16.17
N THR A 101 -7.32 -7.86 -16.19
CA THR A 101 -8.72 -7.90 -16.66
C THR A 101 -8.83 -8.29 -18.12
N GLU A 102 -7.85 -7.91 -18.94
CA GLU A 102 -7.79 -8.25 -20.36
C GLU A 102 -7.35 -9.71 -20.62
N VAL A 103 -6.90 -10.43 -19.58
CA VAL A 103 -6.39 -11.80 -19.73
C VAL A 103 -7.55 -12.80 -19.77
N PRO A 104 -7.76 -13.50 -20.89
CA PRO A 104 -8.77 -14.54 -20.98
C PRO A 104 -8.59 -15.63 -19.90
N ARG A 105 -9.69 -16.16 -19.39
CA ARG A 105 -9.66 -17.18 -18.31
C ARG A 105 -8.70 -18.33 -18.58
N ALA A 106 -8.66 -18.82 -19.83
CA ALA A 106 -7.77 -19.91 -20.23
C ALA A 106 -6.28 -19.56 -20.15
N LEU A 107 -5.94 -18.27 -20.18
CA LEU A 107 -4.56 -17.78 -20.13
C LEU A 107 -4.12 -17.31 -18.74
N LYS A 108 -4.98 -17.31 -17.73
CA LYS A 108 -4.62 -16.96 -16.35
C LYS A 108 -3.38 -17.71 -15.82
N PRO A 109 -3.23 -19.04 -16.06
CA PRO A 109 -2.01 -19.75 -15.63
C PRO A 109 -0.74 -19.24 -16.33
N VAL A 110 -0.84 -18.86 -17.62
CA VAL A 110 0.28 -18.32 -18.39
C VAL A 110 0.68 -16.93 -17.86
N ALA A 111 -0.31 -16.07 -17.57
CA ALA A 111 -0.07 -14.77 -16.97
C ALA A 111 0.63 -14.89 -15.60
N ARG A 112 0.16 -15.81 -14.74
CA ARG A 112 0.82 -16.07 -13.44
C ARG A 112 2.26 -16.56 -13.62
N ALA A 113 2.51 -17.48 -14.56
CA ALA A 113 3.86 -17.97 -14.85
C ALA A 113 4.78 -16.84 -15.33
N ARG A 114 4.26 -15.89 -16.12
CA ARG A 114 4.98 -14.70 -16.53
C ARG A 114 5.32 -13.80 -15.35
N MET A 115 4.33 -13.50 -14.49
CA MET A 115 4.55 -12.68 -13.30
C MET A 115 5.58 -13.31 -12.34
N ARG A 116 5.55 -14.65 -12.16
CA ARG A 116 6.59 -15.35 -11.37
C ARG A 116 7.99 -15.19 -11.95
N LYS A 117 8.12 -15.18 -13.27
CA LYS A 117 9.40 -14.98 -13.92
C LYS A 117 9.89 -13.54 -13.75
N ASP A 118 8.99 -12.58 -13.89
CA ASP A 118 9.31 -11.15 -13.84
C ASP A 118 9.55 -10.68 -12.38
N SER A 119 8.85 -11.28 -11.40
CA SER A 119 9.03 -11.03 -9.97
C SER A 119 9.07 -12.35 -9.19
N PRO A 120 10.26 -13.00 -9.12
CA PRO A 120 10.38 -14.32 -8.50
C PRO A 120 10.34 -14.28 -6.97
N VAL A 121 10.50 -13.13 -6.35
CA VAL A 121 10.62 -12.97 -4.89
C VAL A 121 9.55 -12.05 -4.31
N VAL A 122 9.27 -10.92 -4.96
CA VAL A 122 8.31 -9.95 -4.47
C VAL A 122 6.90 -10.36 -4.90
N PRO A 123 5.96 -10.59 -3.96
CA PRO A 123 4.57 -10.88 -4.29
C PRO A 123 3.93 -9.72 -5.06
N ILE A 124 3.25 -10.04 -6.16
CA ILE A 124 2.41 -9.11 -6.92
C ILE A 124 0.97 -9.62 -6.80
N TRP A 125 0.09 -8.81 -6.27
CA TRP A 125 -1.33 -9.14 -6.21
C TRP A 125 -1.95 -9.06 -7.61
N LEU A 126 -2.82 -10.00 -7.95
CA LEU A 126 -3.34 -10.15 -9.31
C LEU A 126 -4.83 -9.86 -9.35
N ASP A 127 -5.21 -8.72 -9.89
CA ASP A 127 -6.60 -8.34 -10.13
C ASP A 127 -7.07 -8.83 -11.50
N PHE A 128 -7.63 -10.03 -11.54
CA PHE A 128 -8.20 -10.61 -12.78
C PHE A 128 -9.61 -10.15 -13.09
N ASP A 129 -10.27 -9.57 -12.12
CA ASP A 129 -11.69 -9.27 -12.22
C ASP A 129 -11.98 -7.75 -12.23
N GLY A 130 -10.95 -6.91 -12.14
CA GLY A 130 -11.05 -5.44 -12.11
C GLY A 130 -11.74 -4.92 -10.85
N SER A 131 -11.53 -5.61 -9.73
CA SER A 131 -12.18 -5.26 -8.47
C SER A 131 -11.73 -3.90 -7.95
N LEU A 132 -10.43 -3.60 -8.02
CA LEU A 132 -9.91 -2.30 -7.59
C LEU A 132 -10.31 -1.17 -8.54
N GLU A 133 -10.30 -1.42 -9.85
CA GLU A 133 -10.75 -0.45 -10.86
C GLU A 133 -12.19 0.01 -10.59
N ARG A 134 -13.10 -0.95 -10.38
CA ARG A 134 -14.50 -0.62 -10.07
C ARG A 134 -14.68 0.05 -8.71
N MET A 135 -13.86 -0.32 -7.74
CA MET A 135 -13.98 0.15 -6.36
C MET A 135 -13.46 1.58 -6.20
N PHE A 136 -12.36 1.91 -6.87
CA PHE A 136 -11.61 3.15 -6.66
C PHE A 136 -11.57 4.09 -7.87
N GLY A 137 -12.23 3.75 -8.99
CA GLY A 137 -12.23 4.59 -10.17
C GLY A 137 -10.83 4.76 -10.78
N ILE A 138 -10.05 3.69 -10.83
CA ILE A 138 -8.68 3.65 -11.34
C ILE A 138 -8.63 4.19 -12.78
N ILE A 139 -7.63 5.04 -13.08
CA ILE A 139 -7.43 5.60 -14.42
C ILE A 139 -6.52 4.69 -15.23
N THR A 140 -7.05 4.21 -16.36
CA THR A 140 -6.32 3.35 -17.30
C THR A 140 -5.07 4.03 -17.87
N GLY A 141 -3.95 3.31 -17.90
CA GLY A 141 -2.70 3.77 -18.50
C GLY A 141 -1.83 4.67 -17.62
N GLU A 142 -2.31 5.01 -16.44
CA GLU A 142 -1.57 5.81 -15.45
C GLU A 142 -1.19 4.97 -14.22
N PRO A 143 -0.13 5.34 -13.47
CA PRO A 143 0.08 4.80 -12.15
C PRO A 143 -1.07 5.19 -11.23
N ASN A 144 -1.58 4.25 -10.45
CA ASN A 144 -2.63 4.51 -9.47
C ASN A 144 -2.19 4.02 -8.10
N VAL A 145 -2.51 4.79 -7.08
CA VAL A 145 -2.15 4.50 -5.70
C VAL A 145 -3.38 4.60 -4.81
N VAL A 146 -3.63 3.55 -4.04
CA VAL A 146 -4.66 3.55 -2.98
C VAL A 146 -3.96 3.44 -1.65
N VAL A 147 -4.23 4.37 -0.73
CA VAL A 147 -3.66 4.38 0.62
C VAL A 147 -4.73 3.98 1.62
N LEU A 148 -4.44 2.93 2.39
CA LEU A 148 -5.22 2.56 3.57
C LEU A 148 -4.45 2.98 4.81
N ASP A 149 -5.16 3.54 5.78
CA ASP A 149 -4.59 3.90 7.08
C ASP A 149 -4.38 2.69 7.99
N THR A 150 -3.88 2.92 9.19
CA THR A 150 -3.62 1.85 10.18
C THR A 150 -4.88 1.15 10.70
N ALA A 151 -6.05 1.74 10.51
CA ALA A 151 -7.34 1.13 10.81
C ALA A 151 -7.91 0.36 9.60
N GLY A 152 -7.21 0.34 8.46
CA GLY A 152 -7.66 -0.29 7.21
C GLY A 152 -8.74 0.53 6.48
N GLN A 153 -8.87 1.81 6.77
CA GLN A 153 -9.79 2.70 6.06
C GLN A 153 -9.11 3.33 4.85
N VAL A 154 -9.85 3.56 3.77
CA VAL A 154 -9.32 4.27 2.59
C VAL A 154 -9.07 5.72 2.96
N HIS A 155 -7.79 6.11 2.95
CA HIS A 155 -7.38 7.48 3.23
C HIS A 155 -7.34 8.34 1.96
N SER A 156 -6.79 7.81 0.86
CA SER A 156 -6.68 8.53 -0.40
C SER A 156 -6.51 7.60 -1.60
N VAL A 157 -6.97 8.08 -2.75
CA VAL A 157 -6.74 7.48 -4.06
C VAL A 157 -6.09 8.55 -4.93
N LEU A 158 -5.00 8.19 -5.61
CA LEU A 158 -4.28 9.08 -6.51
C LEU A 158 -4.07 8.38 -7.84
N SER A 159 -4.13 9.15 -8.92
CA SER A 159 -3.83 8.67 -10.27
C SER A 159 -2.92 9.66 -10.97
N GLY A 160 -2.00 9.14 -11.77
CA GLY A 160 -1.02 9.94 -12.51
C GLY A 160 0.40 9.80 -11.99
N LYS A 161 1.34 10.35 -12.77
CA LYS A 161 2.76 10.39 -12.39
C LYS A 161 2.96 11.51 -11.37
N LEU A 162 3.70 11.19 -10.32
CA LEU A 162 4.09 12.17 -9.31
C LEU A 162 5.43 12.80 -9.72
N ASP A 163 5.47 14.13 -9.78
CA ASP A 163 6.73 14.85 -9.82
C ASP A 163 7.45 14.77 -8.46
N GLU A 164 8.66 15.31 -8.34
CA GLU A 164 9.42 15.24 -7.11
C GLU A 164 8.75 15.98 -5.95
N GLN A 165 8.12 17.12 -6.21
CA GLN A 165 7.41 17.88 -5.18
C GLN A 165 6.16 17.14 -4.72
N GLU A 166 5.37 16.60 -5.63
CA GLU A 166 4.18 15.79 -5.36
C GLU A 166 4.55 14.52 -4.59
N PHE A 167 5.65 13.85 -4.98
CA PHE A 167 6.17 12.71 -4.25
C PHE A 167 6.52 13.06 -2.80
N GLN A 168 7.21 14.16 -2.55
CA GLN A 168 7.55 14.60 -1.19
C GLN A 168 6.32 14.96 -0.36
N GLN A 169 5.30 15.56 -0.98
CA GLN A 169 4.02 15.82 -0.32
C GLN A 169 3.30 14.51 0.02
N PHE A 170 3.30 13.54 -0.90
CA PHE A 170 2.69 12.23 -0.70
C PHE A 170 3.34 11.47 0.47
N VAL A 171 4.66 11.34 0.49
CA VAL A 171 5.36 10.62 1.57
C VAL A 171 5.20 11.32 2.92
N THR A 172 5.18 12.67 2.92
CA THR A 172 4.88 13.45 4.13
C THR A 172 3.47 13.12 4.66
N ARG A 173 2.50 12.98 3.77
CA ARG A 173 1.12 12.61 4.16
C ARG A 173 1.07 11.20 4.74
N VAL A 174 1.75 10.25 4.15
CA VAL A 174 1.85 8.87 4.68
C VAL A 174 2.48 8.86 6.08
N GLU A 175 3.53 9.66 6.31
CA GLU A 175 4.13 9.80 7.65
C GLU A 175 3.17 10.43 8.66
N GLN A 176 2.31 11.36 8.25
CA GLN A 176 1.26 11.91 9.11
C GLN A 176 0.25 10.85 9.52
N ILE A 177 -0.20 9.99 8.58
CA ILE A 177 -1.11 8.87 8.85
C ILE A 177 -0.48 7.91 9.87
N ARG A 178 0.79 7.52 9.65
CA ARG A 178 1.53 6.66 10.60
C ARG A 178 1.61 7.28 11.99
N SER A 179 1.90 8.58 12.04
CA SER A 179 2.06 9.30 13.32
C SER A 179 0.73 9.48 14.07
N ALA A 180 -0.38 9.63 13.35
CA ALA A 180 -1.71 9.81 13.95
C ALA A 180 -2.15 8.58 14.76
N SER A 181 -1.75 7.37 14.36
CA SER A 181 -2.06 6.14 15.10
C SER A 181 -1.52 6.13 16.54
N ARG A 182 -0.52 6.96 16.84
CA ARG A 182 -0.03 7.17 18.21
C ARG A 182 -1.08 7.77 19.15
N ASP A 183 -1.92 8.64 18.61
CA ASP A 183 -2.91 9.35 19.42
C ASP A 183 -4.07 8.41 19.79
N ASP A 184 -4.39 7.45 18.91
CA ASP A 184 -5.36 6.38 19.20
C ASP A 184 -4.87 5.47 20.35
N LEU A 185 -3.58 5.18 20.41
CA LEU A 185 -2.97 4.42 21.51
C LEU A 185 -3.06 5.15 22.85
N ARG A 186 -2.98 6.49 22.88
CA ARG A 186 -3.11 7.29 24.09
C ARG A 186 -4.52 7.29 24.66
N VAL A 187 -5.53 7.16 23.80
CA VAL A 187 -6.95 7.12 24.23
C VAL A 187 -7.24 5.80 24.97
N VAL A 188 -6.65 4.70 24.51
CA VAL A 188 -6.84 3.37 25.13
C VAL A 188 -6.13 3.25 26.49
N THR A 189 -5.06 4.01 26.74
CA THR A 189 -4.25 3.93 27.95
C THR A 189 -4.65 4.92 29.06
N ARG A 190 -5.67 5.75 28.89
CA ARG A 190 -6.20 6.56 29.99
C ARG A 190 -7.02 5.67 30.92
N PRO A 191 -6.59 5.45 32.19
CA PRO A 191 -7.44 4.84 33.20
C PRO A 191 -8.66 5.74 33.39
N GLN A 192 -9.86 5.18 33.41
CA GLN A 192 -11.02 5.89 33.94
C GLN A 192 -10.70 6.24 35.39
N GLU A 193 -10.43 7.50 35.68
CA GLU A 193 -10.44 8.00 37.05
C GLU A 193 -11.85 7.77 37.61
N THR A 194 -11.97 6.72 38.41
CA THR A 194 -13.18 6.47 39.20
C THR A 194 -13.31 7.61 40.17
N ILE A 195 -14.19 8.55 39.88
CA ILE A 195 -14.63 9.56 40.82
C ILE A 195 -15.43 8.82 41.90
N LEU A 196 -14.76 8.45 42.98
CA LEU A 196 -15.42 8.07 44.24
C LEU A 196 -16.00 9.36 44.86
N ARG A 197 -17.32 9.45 44.85
CA ARG A 197 -18.07 10.37 45.69
C ARG A 197 -18.49 9.67 46.98
#